data_dcbe173f8e06c44ad5bac4e9a724c2ca
#
_entry.id   dcbe173f8e06c44ad5bac4e9a724c2ca
#
_cell.length_a   1.000
_cell.length_b   1.000
_cell.length_c   1.000
_cell.angle_alpha   90.00
_cell.angle_beta   90.00
_cell.angle_gamma   90.00
#
_symmetry.space_group_name_H-M   'P 1'
#
loop_
_entity.id
_entity.type
_entity.pdbx_description
1 polymer ?
#
loop_
_entity_poly.entity_id
_entity_poly.type
_entity_poly.pdbx_seq_one_letter_code
_entity_poly.pdbx_strand_id
1 'polypeptide(L)'
;MCTNGVNTGQFEDMIAQIADHVALERRWTHNLAHKAEDAGFDNASDKLHEAMHLLDDVRALLDDAKDALEDDAAKASAATTEVHLV
;
A
#
# COMPACT_ATOMS: atom_id res chain seq x y z
N MET A 1 -13.20 -23.21 -4.85
CA MET A 1 -13.20 -22.75 -4.45
C MET A 1 -13.00 -21.88 -4.47
N CYS A 2 -12.50 -21.83 -4.88
CA CYS A 2 -12.27 -21.07 -4.78
C CYS A 2 -12.32 -20.09 -4.64
N THR A 3 -12.06 -19.87 -5.71
CA THR A 3 -12.42 -18.68 -5.42
C THR A 3 -12.73 -18.48 -4.17
N ASN A 4 -13.13 -19.35 -3.73
CA ASN A 4 -13.53 -19.34 -2.60
C ASN A 4 -12.61 -19.23 -1.58
N GLY A 5 -11.42 -19.40 -1.82
CA GLY A 5 -10.38 -19.24 -0.90
C GLY A 5 -10.01 -17.80 -0.66
N VAL A 6 -10.51 -16.92 -1.47
CA VAL A 6 -10.12 -15.54 -1.38
C VAL A 6 -11.02 -14.81 -0.43
N ASN A 7 -10.43 -14.29 0.63
CA ASN A 7 -11.16 -13.56 1.65
C ASN A 7 -10.80 -12.09 1.50
N THR A 8 -11.79 -11.29 1.16
CA THR A 8 -11.59 -9.85 0.98
C THR A 8 -11.03 -9.19 2.23
N GLY A 9 -11.52 -9.62 3.40
CA GLY A 9 -11.01 -9.09 4.68
C GLY A 9 -9.54 -9.39 4.88
N GLN A 10 -9.06 -10.57 4.47
CA GLN A 10 -7.66 -10.91 4.54
C GLN A 10 -6.83 -10.04 3.61
N PHE A 11 -7.30 -9.79 2.41
CA PHE A 11 -6.60 -8.91 1.48
C PHE A 11 -6.52 -7.49 2.02
N GLU A 12 -7.61 -6.98 2.59
CA GLU A 12 -7.61 -5.67 3.20
C GLU A 12 -6.60 -5.58 4.34
N ASP A 13 -6.57 -6.61 5.19
CA ASP A 13 -5.61 -6.67 6.29
C ASP A 13 -4.17 -6.69 5.79
N MET A 14 -3.90 -7.45 4.73
CA MET A 14 -2.56 -7.51 4.14
C MET A 14 -2.16 -6.17 3.56
N ILE A 15 -3.07 -5.50 2.86
CA ILE A 15 -2.80 -4.17 2.32
C ILE A 15 -2.50 -3.18 3.46
N ALA A 16 -3.28 -3.26 4.55
CA ALA A 16 -3.07 -2.40 5.71
C ALA A 16 -1.70 -2.66 6.36
N GLN A 17 -1.30 -3.92 6.46
CA GLN A 17 0.02 -4.27 7.01
C GLN A 17 1.14 -3.74 6.14
N ILE A 18 1.02 -3.88 4.83
CA ILE A 18 2.01 -3.33 3.90
C ILE A 18 2.09 -1.81 4.06
N ALA A 19 0.94 -1.15 4.15
CA ALA A 19 0.90 0.30 4.32
C ALA A 19 1.57 0.73 5.63
N ASP A 20 1.39 -0.03 6.71
CA ASP A 20 2.03 0.26 7.99
C ASP A 20 3.55 0.11 7.90
N HIS A 21 4.03 -0.92 7.20
CA HIS A 21 5.45 -1.11 6.98
C HIS A 21 6.05 0.03 6.13
N VAL A 22 5.33 0.45 5.11
CA VAL A 22 5.76 1.57 4.27
C VAL A 22 5.83 2.85 5.10
N ALA A 23 4.86 3.07 5.99
CA ALA A 23 4.87 4.25 6.86
C ALA A 23 6.09 4.24 7.80
N LEU A 24 6.44 3.07 8.31
CA LEU A 24 7.60 2.92 9.17
C LEU A 24 8.90 3.16 8.39
N GLU A 25 9.00 2.59 7.20
CA GLU A 25 10.17 2.78 6.34
C GLU A 25 10.31 4.24 5.91
N ARG A 26 9.20 4.91 5.68
CA ARG A 26 9.22 6.34 5.36
C ARG A 26 9.82 7.14 6.51
N ARG A 27 9.43 6.82 7.73
CA ARG A 27 9.96 7.51 8.93
C ARG A 27 11.47 7.28 9.05
N TRP A 28 11.90 6.03 8.87
CA TRP A 28 13.32 5.69 8.94
C TRP A 28 14.12 6.39 7.86
N THR A 29 13.58 6.43 6.65
CA THR A 29 14.22 7.08 5.51
C THR A 29 14.36 8.58 5.76
N HIS A 30 13.32 9.21 6.29
CA HIS A 30 13.33 10.63 6.63
C HIS A 30 14.41 10.92 7.69
N ASN A 31 14.44 10.11 8.74
CA ASN A 31 15.44 10.29 9.80
C ASN A 31 16.86 10.10 9.29
N LEU A 32 17.06 9.11 8.43
CA LEU A 32 18.37 8.85 7.85
C LEU A 32 18.78 10.00 6.90
N ALA A 33 17.83 10.56 6.16
CA ALA A 33 18.09 11.69 5.29
C ALA A 33 18.61 12.89 6.08
N HIS A 34 17.98 13.17 7.22
CA HIS A 34 18.43 14.25 8.09
C HIS A 34 19.80 13.98 8.70
N LYS A 35 20.06 12.74 9.09
CA LYS A 35 21.39 12.37 9.60
C LYS A 35 22.46 12.49 8.53
N ALA A 36 22.14 12.12 7.30
CA ALA A 36 23.07 12.26 6.18
C ALA A 36 23.37 13.74 5.92
N GLU A 37 22.34 14.58 5.98
CA GLU A 37 22.50 16.02 5.81
C GLU A 37 23.42 16.59 6.90
N ASP A 38 23.18 16.22 8.15
CA ASP A 38 24.00 16.68 9.28
C ASP A 38 25.45 16.23 9.17
N ALA A 39 25.68 15.10 8.54
CA ALA A 39 27.04 14.59 8.32
C ALA A 39 27.71 15.19 7.08
N GLY A 40 26.99 16.03 6.33
CA GLY A 40 27.53 16.63 5.11
C GLY A 40 27.41 15.76 3.88
N PHE A 41 26.62 14.68 3.95
CA PHE A 41 26.40 13.77 2.81
C PHE A 41 25.20 14.26 2.01
N ASP A 42 25.33 15.40 1.35
CA ASP A 42 24.19 16.07 0.72
C ASP A 42 23.56 15.26 -0.39
N ASN A 43 24.37 14.61 -1.23
CA ASN A 43 23.83 13.79 -2.32
C ASN A 43 23.04 12.61 -1.80
N ALA A 44 23.54 11.97 -0.74
CA ALA A 44 22.82 10.86 -0.11
C ALA A 44 21.53 11.35 0.51
N SER A 45 21.55 12.50 1.17
CA SER A 45 20.36 13.10 1.75
C SER A 45 19.30 13.37 0.68
N ASP A 46 19.71 13.95 -0.45
CA ASP A 46 18.79 14.23 -1.56
C ASP A 46 18.13 12.97 -2.08
N LYS A 47 18.89 11.90 -2.24
CA LYS A 47 18.34 10.63 -2.73
C LYS A 47 17.41 9.99 -1.71
N LEU A 48 17.73 10.13 -0.43
CA LEU A 48 16.87 9.61 0.63
C LEU A 48 15.56 10.39 0.71
N HIS A 49 15.58 11.69 0.48
CA HIS A 49 14.36 12.49 0.40
C HIS A 49 13.50 12.09 -0.81
N GLU A 50 14.14 11.81 -1.95
CA GLU A 50 13.42 11.29 -3.11
C GLU A 50 12.75 9.96 -2.79
N ALA A 51 13.47 9.07 -2.14
CA ALA A 51 12.93 7.76 -1.74
C ALA A 51 11.74 7.94 -0.79
N MET A 52 11.82 8.87 0.13
CA MET A 52 10.73 9.18 1.05
C MET A 52 9.47 9.60 0.29
N HIS A 53 9.62 10.46 -0.72
CA HIS A 53 8.48 10.88 -1.53
C HIS A 53 7.89 9.73 -2.33
N LEU A 54 8.72 8.82 -2.83
CA LEU A 54 8.23 7.62 -3.53
C LEU A 54 7.46 6.69 -2.58
N LEU A 55 7.89 6.62 -1.31
CA LEU A 55 7.15 5.85 -0.32
C LEU A 55 5.77 6.45 -0.04
N ASP A 56 5.64 7.78 -0.10
CA ASP A 56 4.34 8.44 0.00
C ASP A 56 3.44 8.05 -1.18
N ASP A 57 4.00 7.99 -2.39
CA ASP A 57 3.26 7.56 -3.57
C ASP A 57 2.82 6.10 -3.45
N VAL A 58 3.68 5.24 -2.89
CA VAL A 58 3.34 3.85 -2.65
C VAL A 58 2.15 3.74 -1.70
N ARG A 59 2.13 4.54 -0.64
CA ARG A 59 1.02 4.54 0.32
C ARG A 59 -0.30 4.97 -0.35
N ALA A 60 -0.24 5.98 -1.19
CA ALA A 60 -1.42 6.43 -1.93
C ALA A 60 -1.95 5.31 -2.84
N LEU A 61 -1.05 4.60 -3.52
CA LEU A 61 -1.44 3.47 -4.37
C LEU A 61 -2.01 2.31 -3.55
N LEU A 62 -1.52 2.10 -2.34
CA LEU A 62 -2.07 1.06 -1.47
C LEU A 62 -3.50 1.40 -1.03
N ASP A 63 -3.77 2.68 -0.75
CA ASP A 63 -5.13 3.11 -0.45
C ASP A 63 -6.03 2.93 -1.67
N ASP A 64 -5.53 3.26 -2.86
CA ASP A 64 -6.27 3.04 -4.10
C ASP A 64 -6.53 1.56 -4.33
N ALA A 65 -5.55 0.71 -4.02
CA ALA A 65 -5.70 -0.74 -4.14
C ALA A 65 -6.79 -1.27 -3.22
N LYS A 66 -6.89 -0.71 -2.02
CA LYS A 66 -7.93 -1.08 -1.07
C LYS A 66 -9.31 -0.72 -1.60
N ASP A 67 -9.45 0.48 -2.13
CA ASP A 67 -10.71 0.92 -2.73
C ASP A 67 -11.07 0.07 -3.94
N ALA A 68 -10.09 -0.23 -4.79
CA ALA A 68 -10.31 -1.09 -5.95
C ALA A 68 -10.73 -2.50 -5.54
N LEU A 69 -10.14 -3.01 -4.47
CA LEU A 69 -10.50 -4.32 -3.94
C LEU A 69 -11.97 -4.36 -3.51
N GLU A 70 -12.43 -3.32 -2.84
CA GLU A 70 -13.82 -3.22 -2.41
C GLU A 70 -14.77 -3.18 -3.61
N ASP A 71 -14.41 -2.44 -4.65
CA ASP A 71 -15.20 -2.36 -5.88
C ASP A 71 -15.23 -3.72 -6.59
N ASP A 72 -14.08 -4.37 -6.70
CA ASP A 72 -13.98 -5.67 -7.35
C ASP A 72 -14.78 -6.72 -6.59
N ALA A 73 -14.73 -6.69 -5.27
CA ALA A 73 -15.49 -7.61 -4.43
C ALA A 73 -17.00 -7.38 -4.59
N ALA A 74 -17.42 -6.14 -4.69
CA ALA A 74 -18.82 -5.81 -4.91
C ALA A 74 -19.31 -6.32 -6.27
N LYS A 75 -18.48 -6.17 -7.32
CA LYS A 75 -18.80 -6.67 -8.65
C LYS A 75 -18.88 -8.18 -8.68
N ALA A 76 -17.96 -8.85 -8.01
CA ALA A 76 -17.95 -10.30 -7.94
C ALA A 76 -19.20 -10.82 -7.23
N SER A 77 -19.62 -10.18 -6.15
CA SER A 77 -20.84 -10.55 -5.45
C SER A 77 -22.08 -10.36 -6.32
N ALA A 78 -22.15 -9.26 -7.05
CA ALA A 78 -23.26 -8.97 -7.94
C ALA A 78 -23.33 -10.02 -9.06
N ALA A 79 -22.17 -10.35 -9.65
CA ALA A 79 -22.11 -11.37 -10.71
C ALA A 79 -22.55 -12.74 -10.19
N THR A 80 -22.12 -13.10 -8.99
CA THR A 80 -22.49 -14.36 -8.36
C THR A 80 -24.00 -14.40 -8.13
N THR A 81 -24.57 -13.32 -7.66
CA THR A 81 -25.99 -13.20 -7.43
C THR A 81 -26.77 -13.38 -8.73
N GLU A 82 -26.28 -12.77 -9.82
CA GLU A 82 -26.91 -12.94 -11.10
C GLU A 82 -26.90 -14.37 -11.56
N VAL A 83 -25.80 -15.05 -11.41
CA VAL A 83 -25.67 -16.44 -11.79
C VAL A 83 -26.66 -17.30 -11.02
N HIS A 84 -26.85 -16.98 -9.77
CA HIS A 84 -27.81 -17.73 -8.96
C HIS A 84 -29.23 -17.55 -9.41
N LEU A 85 -29.57 -16.42 -9.91
CA LEU A 85 -30.92 -16.15 -10.34
C LEU A 85 -31.28 -16.83 -11.65
N VAL A 86 -30.27 -17.15 -12.41
CA VAL A 86 -30.46 -17.86 -13.65
C VAL A 86 -30.61 -19.34 -13.42
#